data_77c669024a1099b5887b5dd748e647e6
#
_entry.id   77c669024a1099b5887b5dd748e647e6
#
_cell.length_a   1.000
_cell.length_b   1.000
_cell.length_c   1.000
_cell.angle_alpha   90.00
_cell.angle_beta   90.00
_cell.angle_gamma   90.00
#
_symmetry.space_group_name_H-M   'P 1'
#
loop_
_entity.id
_entity.type
_entity.pdbx_description
1 polymer ?
#
loop_
_entity_poly.entity_id
_entity_poly.type
_entity_poly.pdbx_seq_one_letter_code
_entity_poly.pdbx_strand_id
1 'polypeptide(L)'
;MWKKLLICIIILTAVFVNSPISHGASSNYVRRNVAIRVQDSDKYQIIKPEKDIFASPDKTILVSGKAPDGTNVTIEVFGTTDMTRNNYNLNNLPSEKDYIRRYSKIIKVGRLGYFSEELDLILGVNKIVVTFRNAADEVVGQKIVYVSDLDEASKSVKSMTDQKLSDMMVQK
;
A
#
# COMPACT_ATOMS: atom_id res chain seq x y z
N MET A 1 30.25 33.15 50.07
CA MET A 1 28.97 32.77 49.45
C MET A 1 29.02 32.72 47.92
N TRP A 2 29.68 33.61 47.27
CA TRP A 2 29.71 33.73 45.80
C TRP A 2 30.34 32.54 45.08
N LYS A 3 31.44 31.94 45.63
CA LYS A 3 32.09 30.73 45.07
C LYS A 3 31.17 29.50 44.99
N LYS A 4 30.27 29.34 45.94
CA LYS A 4 29.28 28.22 45.94
C LYS A 4 28.20 28.42 44.88
N LEU A 5 27.82 29.66 44.60
CA LEU A 5 26.82 30.00 43.60
C LEU A 5 27.38 29.81 42.18
N LEU A 6 28.64 30.09 41.94
CA LEU A 6 29.35 29.84 40.68
C LEU A 6 29.42 28.34 40.36
N ILE A 7 29.69 27.51 41.36
CA ILE A 7 29.74 26.05 41.18
C ILE A 7 28.38 25.49 40.82
N CYS A 8 27.29 25.97 41.43
CA CYS A 8 25.93 25.55 41.09
C CYS A 8 25.51 25.91 39.64
N ILE A 9 25.98 27.10 39.15
CA ILE A 9 25.69 27.48 37.76
C ILE A 9 26.46 26.62 36.76
N ILE A 10 27.69 26.22 37.05
CA ILE A 10 28.50 25.35 36.18
C ILE A 10 27.88 23.95 36.12
N ILE A 11 27.36 23.41 37.26
CA ILE A 11 26.70 22.11 37.28
C ILE A 11 25.37 22.14 36.52
N LEU A 12 24.61 23.23 36.60
CA LEU A 12 23.34 23.38 35.92
C LEU A 12 23.53 23.44 34.40
N THR A 13 24.59 24.07 33.90
CA THR A 13 24.89 24.12 32.45
C THR A 13 25.37 22.77 31.91
N ALA A 14 26.06 21.97 32.71
CA ALA A 14 26.52 20.64 32.31
C ALA A 14 25.37 19.64 32.11
N VAL A 15 24.25 19.80 32.80
CA VAL A 15 23.07 18.94 32.65
C VAL A 15 22.33 19.21 31.34
N PHE A 16 22.34 20.45 30.84
CA PHE A 16 21.67 20.78 29.60
C PHE A 16 22.42 20.35 28.32
N VAL A 17 23.73 20.11 28.41
CA VAL A 17 24.54 19.71 27.25
C VAL A 17 24.43 18.20 26.95
N ASN A 18 23.99 17.38 27.93
CA ASN A 18 23.83 15.95 27.78
C ASN A 18 22.37 15.50 27.57
N SER A 19 21.47 16.40 27.19
CA SER A 19 20.16 15.97 26.70
C SER A 19 20.41 15.21 25.40
N PRO A 20 20.15 13.87 25.33
CA PRO A 20 20.15 13.21 24.04
C PRO A 20 19.09 13.92 23.21
N ILE A 21 19.51 14.56 22.14
CA ILE A 21 18.59 15.00 21.10
C ILE A 21 17.90 13.70 20.69
N SER A 22 16.69 13.49 21.22
CA SER A 22 15.78 12.52 20.69
C SER A 22 15.52 12.93 19.25
N HIS A 23 16.36 12.44 18.37
CA HIS A 23 16.02 12.35 16.96
C HIS A 23 14.83 11.38 16.97
N GLY A 24 13.63 11.95 17.02
CA GLY A 24 12.46 11.24 16.57
C GLY A 24 12.91 10.62 15.25
N ALA A 25 13.00 9.30 15.22
CA ALA A 25 13.19 8.57 14.00
C ALA A 25 11.99 8.91 13.13
N SER A 26 12.07 10.08 12.47
CA SER A 26 11.46 10.26 11.18
C SER A 26 12.07 9.13 10.40
N SER A 27 11.30 8.05 10.25
CA SER A 27 11.59 7.06 9.24
C SER A 27 11.52 7.84 7.94
N ASN A 28 12.63 8.47 7.60
CA ASN A 28 12.96 8.79 6.23
C ASN A 28 13.02 7.43 5.55
N TYR A 29 11.84 6.90 5.23
CA TYR A 29 11.68 6.05 4.08
C TYR A 29 12.23 6.90 2.93
N VAL A 30 13.55 6.86 2.82
CA VAL A 30 14.21 7.31 1.61
C VAL A 30 13.55 6.49 0.53
N ARG A 31 12.59 7.11 -0.15
CA ARG A 31 12.06 6.63 -1.42
C ARG A 31 13.26 6.46 -2.35
N ARG A 32 13.95 5.35 -2.23
CA ARG A 32 14.61 4.79 -3.38
C ARG A 32 13.44 4.36 -4.27
N ASN A 33 13.11 5.23 -5.22
CA ASN A 33 12.35 4.87 -6.41
C ASN A 33 13.19 3.90 -7.25
N VAL A 34 13.57 2.81 -6.64
CA VAL A 34 13.97 1.58 -7.31
C VAL A 34 12.76 0.69 -7.12
N ALA A 35 11.72 0.92 -7.93
CA ALA A 35 10.84 -0.15 -8.32
C ALA A 35 11.72 -1.12 -9.10
N ILE A 36 12.51 -1.92 -8.40
CA ILE A 36 13.04 -3.16 -8.95
C ILE A 36 11.77 -3.95 -9.24
N ARG A 37 11.40 -3.97 -10.53
CA ARG A 37 10.27 -4.79 -10.98
C ARG A 37 10.64 -6.20 -10.58
N VAL A 38 9.90 -6.78 -9.64
CA VAL A 38 10.04 -8.17 -9.19
C VAL A 38 10.00 -9.15 -10.37
N GLN A 39 9.50 -8.70 -11.52
CA GLN A 39 9.43 -9.46 -12.76
C GLN A 39 10.77 -9.82 -13.41
N ASP A 40 11.87 -9.14 -13.04
CA ASP A 40 13.20 -9.38 -13.65
C ASP A 40 14.12 -10.26 -12.79
N SER A 41 13.62 -10.77 -11.67
CA SER A 41 14.39 -11.63 -10.77
C SER A 41 13.90 -13.07 -10.86
N ASP A 42 14.73 -13.98 -11.35
CA ASP A 42 14.46 -15.43 -11.35
C ASP A 42 14.19 -15.98 -9.93
N LYS A 43 14.62 -15.24 -8.91
CA LYS A 43 14.51 -15.64 -7.50
C LYS A 43 13.20 -15.23 -6.85
N TYR A 44 12.70 -14.01 -7.13
CA TYR A 44 11.54 -13.42 -6.49
C TYR A 44 10.50 -13.06 -7.54
N GLN A 45 9.33 -13.64 -7.46
CA GLN A 45 8.30 -13.47 -8.48
C GLN A 45 6.91 -13.39 -7.86
N ILE A 46 6.10 -12.42 -8.28
CA ILE A 46 4.66 -12.40 -8.06
C ILE A 46 4.01 -13.02 -9.29
N ILE A 47 3.38 -14.20 -9.12
CA ILE A 47 2.73 -14.94 -10.20
C ILE A 47 1.31 -14.44 -10.40
N LYS A 48 0.58 -14.23 -9.30
CA LYS A 48 -0.78 -13.68 -9.31
C LYS A 48 -0.85 -12.46 -8.38
N PRO A 49 -1.53 -11.40 -8.80
CA PRO A 49 -2.06 -11.14 -10.14
C PRO A 49 -0.94 -10.87 -11.15
N GLU A 50 -1.17 -11.25 -12.42
CA GLU A 50 -0.18 -11.06 -13.50
C GLU A 50 0.03 -9.59 -13.83
N LYS A 51 -1.07 -8.84 -13.95
CA LYS A 51 -1.01 -7.41 -14.28
C LYS A 51 -0.62 -6.58 -13.07
N ASP A 52 0.15 -5.52 -13.31
CA ASP A 52 0.54 -4.58 -12.24
C ASP A 52 -0.58 -3.60 -11.91
N ILE A 53 -1.42 -3.25 -12.89
CA ILE A 53 -2.55 -2.33 -12.75
C ILE A 53 -3.74 -2.92 -13.49
N PHE A 54 -4.86 -3.13 -12.80
CA PHE A 54 -6.08 -3.68 -13.40
C PHE A 54 -7.33 -3.36 -12.59
N ALA A 55 -8.51 -3.55 -13.22
CA ALA A 55 -9.81 -3.50 -12.56
C ALA A 55 -10.32 -4.92 -12.28
N SER A 56 -11.00 -5.11 -11.16
CA SER A 56 -11.67 -6.35 -10.77
C SER A 56 -13.06 -6.05 -10.24
N PRO A 57 -14.07 -6.84 -10.60
CA PRO A 57 -15.38 -6.81 -9.94
C PRO A 57 -15.33 -7.49 -8.57
N ASP A 58 -14.36 -8.37 -8.35
CA ASP A 58 -14.26 -9.16 -7.13
C ASP A 58 -13.51 -8.38 -6.05
N LYS A 59 -14.08 -8.39 -4.84
CA LYS A 59 -13.46 -7.81 -3.65
C LYS A 59 -12.38 -8.70 -3.06
N THR A 60 -12.29 -9.94 -3.49
CA THR A 60 -11.32 -10.91 -3.00
C THR A 60 -10.38 -11.31 -4.13
N ILE A 61 -9.07 -11.22 -3.89
CA ILE A 61 -8.07 -11.64 -4.87
C ILE A 61 -7.01 -12.54 -4.23
N LEU A 62 -6.46 -13.45 -5.02
CA LEU A 62 -5.33 -14.27 -4.64
C LEU A 62 -4.02 -13.58 -5.04
N VAL A 63 -3.13 -13.37 -4.06
CA VAL A 63 -1.74 -13.02 -4.31
C VAL A 63 -0.89 -14.28 -4.12
N SER A 64 -0.16 -14.67 -5.15
CA SER A 64 0.74 -15.81 -5.09
C SER A 64 2.05 -15.53 -5.79
N GLY A 65 3.09 -16.25 -5.40
CA GLY A 65 4.40 -16.03 -5.97
C GLY A 65 5.41 -17.08 -5.59
N LYS A 66 6.65 -16.82 -6.01
CA LYS A 66 7.81 -17.68 -5.79
C LYS A 66 8.93 -16.89 -5.11
N ALA A 67 9.58 -17.51 -4.15
CA ALA A 67 10.79 -17.00 -3.52
C ALA A 67 11.63 -18.15 -2.94
N PRO A 68 12.92 -17.96 -2.68
CA PRO A 68 13.78 -18.96 -2.05
C PRO A 68 13.26 -19.38 -0.68
N ASP A 69 13.58 -20.61 -0.27
CA ASP A 69 13.29 -21.11 1.07
C ASP A 69 13.85 -20.18 2.16
N GLY A 70 13.08 -19.98 3.21
CA GLY A 70 13.42 -19.09 4.34
C GLY A 70 13.19 -17.60 4.08
N THR A 71 12.76 -17.18 2.89
CA THR A 71 12.39 -15.78 2.60
C THR A 71 11.15 -15.39 3.40
N ASN A 72 11.20 -14.22 4.04
CA ASN A 72 10.02 -13.60 4.63
C ASN A 72 9.34 -12.73 3.57
N VAL A 73 8.10 -13.07 3.23
CA VAL A 73 7.26 -12.30 2.32
C VAL A 73 6.25 -11.51 3.15
N THR A 74 6.37 -10.19 3.13
CA THR A 74 5.39 -9.29 3.75
C THR A 74 4.42 -8.83 2.69
N ILE A 75 3.12 -9.07 2.90
CA ILE A 75 2.05 -8.61 2.03
C ILE A 75 1.27 -7.54 2.78
N GLU A 76 1.18 -6.35 2.20
CA GLU A 76 0.43 -5.23 2.74
C GLU A 76 -0.60 -4.74 1.73
N VAL A 77 -1.81 -4.44 2.21
CA VAL A 77 -2.87 -3.84 1.40
C VAL A 77 -3.16 -2.45 1.93
N PHE A 78 -3.15 -1.50 1.02
CA PHE A 78 -3.50 -0.12 1.27
C PHE A 78 -4.73 0.24 0.43
N GLY A 79 -5.69 0.90 1.04
CA GLY A 79 -6.88 1.40 0.37
C GLY A 79 -7.03 2.90 0.59
N THR A 80 -7.87 3.53 -0.20
CA THR A 80 -8.27 4.92 0.03
C THR A 80 -9.56 4.96 0.82
N THR A 81 -9.62 5.83 1.83
CA THR A 81 -10.90 6.17 2.41
C THR A 81 -11.52 7.29 1.59
N ASP A 82 -12.81 7.14 1.25
CA ASP A 82 -13.57 8.13 0.48
C ASP A 82 -13.91 9.42 1.26
N MET A 83 -13.09 9.74 2.28
CA MET A 83 -13.27 10.95 3.09
C MET A 83 -12.96 12.23 2.34
N THR A 84 -12.26 12.15 1.21
CA THR A 84 -11.82 13.35 0.46
C THR A 84 -12.73 13.69 -0.72
N ARG A 85 -13.77 12.89 -1.01
CA ARG A 85 -14.64 13.00 -2.21
C ARG A 85 -13.85 13.07 -3.52
N ASN A 86 -12.61 12.59 -3.52
CA ASN A 86 -11.82 12.47 -4.72
C ASN A 86 -12.19 11.15 -5.40
N ASN A 87 -12.78 11.22 -6.59
CA ASN A 87 -13.07 10.04 -7.40
C ASN A 87 -11.77 9.45 -7.93
N TYR A 88 -11.08 8.68 -7.10
CA TYR A 88 -9.89 7.95 -7.52
C TYR A 88 -10.26 6.79 -8.44
N ASN A 89 -9.48 6.62 -9.49
CA ASN A 89 -9.61 5.52 -10.45
C ASN A 89 -8.23 5.21 -11.04
N LEU A 90 -8.14 4.29 -12.00
CA LEU A 90 -6.86 3.90 -12.61
C LEU A 90 -6.17 5.01 -13.41
N ASN A 91 -6.90 6.05 -13.84
CA ASN A 91 -6.35 7.23 -14.52
C ASN A 91 -5.99 8.35 -13.55
N ASN A 92 -6.56 8.32 -12.35
CA ASN A 92 -6.35 9.30 -11.30
C ASN A 92 -6.06 8.57 -9.99
N LEU A 93 -4.80 8.14 -9.82
CA LEU A 93 -4.38 7.38 -8.65
C LEU A 93 -4.22 8.28 -7.42
N PRO A 94 -4.49 7.76 -6.22
CA PRO A 94 -4.25 8.47 -4.97
C PRO A 94 -2.78 8.82 -4.79
N SER A 95 -2.49 9.92 -4.11
CA SER A 95 -1.13 10.20 -3.66
C SER A 95 -0.74 9.27 -2.49
N GLU A 96 0.55 9.11 -2.22
CA GLU A 96 1.03 8.19 -1.17
C GLU A 96 0.42 8.46 0.21
N LYS A 97 0.14 9.72 0.53
CA LYS A 97 -0.47 10.16 1.80
C LYS A 97 -1.95 9.79 1.95
N ASP A 98 -2.63 9.52 0.81
CA ASP A 98 -4.06 9.23 0.78
C ASP A 98 -4.34 7.72 0.95
N TYR A 99 -3.29 6.90 0.97
CA TYR A 99 -3.38 5.47 1.22
C TYR A 99 -3.32 5.16 2.71
N ILE A 100 -4.25 4.33 3.17
CA ILE A 100 -4.30 3.81 4.54
C ILE A 100 -4.06 2.32 4.50
N ARG A 101 -3.13 1.82 5.34
CA ARG A 101 -2.88 0.39 5.44
C ARG A 101 -4.06 -0.32 6.10
N ARG A 102 -4.62 -1.28 5.38
CA ARG A 102 -5.78 -2.08 5.78
C ARG A 102 -5.40 -3.47 6.27
N TYR A 103 -4.35 -4.02 5.69
CA TYR A 103 -3.91 -5.38 5.96
C TYR A 103 -2.39 -5.47 5.94
N SER A 104 -1.83 -6.37 6.75
CA SER A 104 -0.41 -6.72 6.73
C SER A 104 -0.22 -8.13 7.27
N LYS A 105 0.50 -8.97 6.52
CA LYS A 105 0.85 -10.33 6.92
C LYS A 105 2.26 -10.68 6.48
N ILE A 106 2.95 -11.45 7.31
CA ILE A 106 4.26 -12.00 6.99
C ILE A 106 4.11 -13.49 6.79
N ILE A 107 4.59 -13.99 5.65
CA ILE A 107 4.60 -15.41 5.28
C ILE A 107 6.05 -15.84 5.14
N LYS A 108 6.46 -16.87 5.86
CA LYS A 108 7.77 -17.50 5.67
C LYS A 108 7.67 -18.57 4.58
N VAL A 109 8.41 -18.38 3.50
CA VAL A 109 8.45 -19.33 2.37
C VAL A 109 9.13 -20.61 2.81
N GLY A 110 8.51 -21.74 2.54
CA GLY A 110 9.06 -23.06 2.84
C GLY A 110 9.82 -23.65 1.65
N ARG A 111 10.28 -24.91 1.80
CA ARG A 111 11.13 -25.62 0.83
C ARG A 111 10.55 -25.71 -0.59
N LEU A 112 9.23 -25.64 -0.77
CA LEU A 112 8.59 -25.65 -2.09
C LEU A 112 8.82 -24.33 -2.85
N GLY A 113 9.24 -23.27 -2.17
CA GLY A 113 9.54 -22.00 -2.80
C GLY A 113 8.33 -21.18 -3.24
N TYR A 114 7.12 -21.51 -2.78
CA TYR A 114 5.88 -20.81 -3.14
C TYR A 114 5.20 -20.22 -1.92
N PHE A 115 4.47 -19.14 -2.15
CA PHE A 115 3.56 -18.53 -1.18
C PHE A 115 2.24 -18.17 -1.86
N SER A 116 1.17 -18.10 -1.07
CA SER A 116 -0.13 -17.62 -1.51
C SER A 116 -0.87 -17.00 -0.34
N GLU A 117 -1.66 -15.98 -0.63
CA GLU A 117 -2.53 -15.29 0.32
C GLU A 117 -3.76 -14.75 -0.39
N GLU A 118 -4.91 -14.94 0.21
CA GLU A 118 -6.18 -14.38 -0.24
C GLU A 118 -6.40 -13.05 0.48
N LEU A 119 -6.69 -12.00 -0.27
CA LEU A 119 -6.77 -10.62 0.22
C LEU A 119 -8.17 -10.06 -0.01
N ASP A 120 -8.76 -9.49 1.04
CA ASP A 120 -9.98 -8.72 0.94
C ASP A 120 -9.68 -7.27 0.60
N LEU A 121 -10.25 -6.79 -0.49
CA LEU A 121 -10.10 -5.45 -1.02
C LEU A 121 -11.36 -4.61 -0.74
N ILE A 122 -11.18 -3.31 -0.67
CA ILE A 122 -12.29 -2.36 -0.59
C ILE A 122 -12.68 -1.85 -1.98
N LEU A 123 -13.89 -1.32 -2.11
CA LEU A 123 -14.30 -0.62 -3.33
C LEU A 123 -13.36 0.54 -3.62
N GLY A 124 -13.08 0.79 -4.90
CA GLY A 124 -12.15 1.81 -5.35
C GLY A 124 -10.71 1.31 -5.50
N VAL A 125 -9.74 2.20 -5.35
CA VAL A 125 -8.32 1.91 -5.58
C VAL A 125 -7.68 1.24 -4.37
N ASN A 126 -7.12 0.05 -4.59
CA ASN A 126 -6.31 -0.69 -3.64
C ASN A 126 -4.88 -0.81 -4.16
N LYS A 127 -3.90 -0.61 -3.28
CA LYS A 127 -2.48 -0.82 -3.55
C LYS A 127 -1.99 -1.99 -2.72
N ILE A 128 -1.45 -3.01 -3.38
CA ILE A 128 -0.87 -4.19 -2.75
C ILE A 128 0.65 -4.06 -2.87
N VAL A 129 1.33 -4.16 -1.76
CA VAL A 129 2.79 -4.14 -1.68
C VAL A 129 3.25 -5.51 -1.19
N VAL A 130 4.12 -6.15 -1.95
CA VAL A 130 4.74 -7.43 -1.59
C VAL A 130 6.22 -7.20 -1.42
N THR A 131 6.71 -7.36 -0.20
CA THR A 131 8.12 -7.19 0.15
C THR A 131 8.74 -8.55 0.43
N PHE A 132 9.73 -8.93 -0.35
CA PHE A 132 10.55 -10.11 -0.14
C PHE A 132 11.79 -9.71 0.65
N ARG A 133 12.00 -10.33 1.80
CA ARG A 133 13.18 -10.08 2.64
C ARG A 133 13.89 -11.37 2.97
N ASN A 134 15.15 -11.43 2.57
CA ASN A 134 16.09 -12.48 2.97
C ASN A 134 17.31 -11.82 3.64
N ALA A 135 18.23 -12.60 4.20
CA ALA A 135 19.41 -12.08 4.90
C ALA A 135 20.26 -11.08 4.07
N ALA A 136 20.29 -11.23 2.74
CA ALA A 136 21.10 -10.43 1.81
C ALA A 136 20.28 -9.42 0.99
N ASP A 137 19.00 -9.68 0.75
CA ASP A 137 18.20 -8.97 -0.26
C ASP A 137 16.86 -8.46 0.31
N GLU A 138 16.45 -7.28 -0.13
CA GLU A 138 15.09 -6.78 0.01
C GLU A 138 14.56 -6.33 -1.34
N VAL A 139 13.51 -6.99 -1.82
CA VAL A 139 12.89 -6.72 -3.12
C VAL A 139 11.41 -6.40 -2.90
N VAL A 140 10.92 -5.34 -3.56
CA VAL A 140 9.55 -4.86 -3.39
C VAL A 140 8.82 -4.90 -4.72
N GLY A 141 7.65 -5.54 -4.73
CA GLY A 141 6.70 -5.51 -5.84
C GLY A 141 5.43 -4.76 -5.45
N GLN A 142 4.80 -4.12 -6.43
CA GLN A 142 3.55 -3.38 -6.21
C GLN A 142 2.52 -3.74 -7.26
N LYS A 143 1.26 -3.89 -6.83
CA LYS A 143 0.10 -4.09 -7.70
C LYS A 143 -0.98 -3.07 -7.33
N ILE A 144 -1.69 -2.55 -8.33
CA ILE A 144 -2.80 -1.62 -8.12
C ILE A 144 -4.07 -2.26 -8.68
N VAL A 145 -5.09 -2.35 -7.85
CA VAL A 145 -6.37 -2.96 -8.19
C VAL A 145 -7.49 -1.96 -7.96
N TYR A 146 -8.28 -1.70 -8.99
CA TYR A 146 -9.52 -0.95 -8.86
C TYR A 146 -10.69 -1.94 -8.73
N VAL A 147 -11.33 -1.94 -7.56
CA VAL A 147 -12.53 -2.77 -7.33
C VAL A 147 -13.77 -1.95 -7.65
N SER A 148 -14.53 -2.39 -8.65
CA SER A 148 -15.77 -1.73 -9.08
C SER A 148 -17.00 -2.42 -8.49
N ASP A 149 -18.03 -1.62 -8.16
CA ASP A 149 -19.34 -2.14 -7.84
C ASP A 149 -20.15 -2.37 -9.12
N LEU A 150 -20.29 -3.64 -9.51
CA LEU A 150 -21.05 -4.01 -10.71
C LEU A 150 -22.55 -3.71 -10.57
N ASP A 151 -23.09 -3.77 -9.36
CA ASP A 151 -24.51 -3.48 -9.14
C ASP A 151 -24.82 -2.00 -9.35
N GLU A 152 -23.93 -1.12 -8.91
CA GLU A 152 -24.05 0.32 -9.14
C GLU A 152 -23.84 0.68 -10.62
N ALA A 153 -22.86 0.06 -11.27
CA ALA A 153 -22.61 0.24 -12.68
C ALA A 153 -23.81 -0.22 -13.54
N SER A 154 -24.41 -1.36 -13.21
CA SER A 154 -25.57 -1.90 -13.92
C SER A 154 -26.82 -1.05 -13.71
N LYS A 155 -27.06 -0.50 -12.52
CA LYS A 155 -28.14 0.46 -12.22
C LYS A 155 -27.97 1.76 -13.03
N SER A 156 -26.75 2.26 -13.11
CA SER A 156 -26.45 3.48 -13.87
C SER A 156 -26.72 3.31 -15.37
N VAL A 157 -26.31 2.17 -15.95
CA VAL A 157 -26.60 1.85 -17.35
C VAL A 157 -28.11 1.72 -17.60
N LYS A 158 -28.82 1.04 -16.69
CA LYS A 158 -30.29 0.87 -16.80
C LYS A 158 -31.01 2.20 -16.73
N SER A 159 -30.66 3.07 -15.80
CA SER A 159 -31.26 4.40 -15.68
C SER A 159 -31.03 5.28 -16.91
N MET A 160 -29.84 5.24 -17.52
CA MET A 160 -29.53 5.95 -18.77
C MET A 160 -30.35 5.41 -19.94
N THR A 161 -30.57 4.10 -20.00
CA THR A 161 -31.38 3.48 -21.06
C THR A 161 -32.84 3.85 -20.90
N ASP A 162 -33.39 3.82 -19.70
CA ASP A 162 -34.79 4.18 -19.43
C ASP A 162 -35.06 5.67 -19.72
N GLN A 163 -34.11 6.55 -19.38
CA GLN A 163 -34.20 7.98 -19.66
C GLN A 163 -34.20 8.26 -21.17
N LYS A 164 -33.28 7.61 -21.90
CA LYS A 164 -33.20 7.78 -23.36
C LYS A 164 -34.44 7.23 -24.06
N LEU A 165 -35.05 6.16 -23.61
CA LEU A 165 -36.31 5.64 -24.11
C LEU A 165 -37.48 6.59 -23.83
N SER A 166 -37.55 7.18 -22.65
CA SER A 166 -38.56 8.19 -22.29
C SER A 166 -38.49 9.42 -23.19
N ASP A 167 -37.27 9.95 -23.40
CA ASP A 167 -37.04 11.12 -24.25
C ASP A 167 -37.44 10.87 -25.71
N MET A 168 -37.21 9.66 -26.21
CA MET A 168 -37.64 9.26 -27.57
C MET A 168 -39.16 9.12 -27.74
N MET A 169 -39.90 8.80 -26.67
CA MET A 169 -41.37 8.68 -26.70
C MET A 169 -42.07 10.00 -26.55
N VAL A 170 -41.44 11.04 -26.01
CA VAL A 170 -42.01 12.40 -25.84
C VAL A 170 -41.89 13.22 -27.13
N GLN A 171 -41.02 12.84 -28.07
CA GLN A 171 -40.83 13.55 -29.36
C GLN A 171 -41.80 13.14 -30.50
N LYS A 172 -42.93 12.52 -30.15
CA LYS A 172 -43.93 12.12 -31.17
C LYS A 172 -45.21 12.98 -31.06
#